data_d39add1a729ec8f1cd4d9d4578b72888
#
_entry.id   d39add1a729ec8f1cd4d9d4578b72888
#
_cell.length_a   1.000
_cell.length_b   1.000
_cell.length_c   1.000
_cell.angle_alpha   90.00
_cell.angle_beta   90.00
_cell.angle_gamma   90.00
#
_symmetry.space_group_name_H-M   'P 1'
#
loop_
_entity.id
_entity.type
_entity.pdbx_description
1 polymer ?
#
loop_
_entity_poly.entity_id
_entity_poly.type
_entity_poly.pdbx_seq_one_letter_code
_entity_poly.pdbx_strand_id
1 'polypeptide(L)'
;MAYQLIAVDMDGTLLNSQKEITPRTEAAVTAALARGYHVVMTTGRCYRQIVPYMAQFPAMRYAITSSGAAVADCAQDRIISAQNLPADVAAELVRAFEGLDGFPILFFNGEALYRPELLDDPQHFGMDAYVDNFKSHCTACEDMERRFLAAPYPVEKLDFYFVDSAERAKYLARVQDVRAWVVPCESAGVEINACLLYTSPSPRDAHES
;
A
#
# COMPACT_ATOMS: atom_id res chain seq x y z
N MET A 1 -16.44 5.76 28.62
CA MET A 1 -16.37 6.42 27.27
C MET A 1 -16.83 5.39 26.24
N ALA A 2 -17.74 5.76 25.34
CA ALA A 2 -18.14 4.89 24.24
C ALA A 2 -17.17 5.12 23.07
N TYR A 3 -16.69 4.06 22.44
CA TYR A 3 -15.93 4.15 21.19
C TYR A 3 -16.84 4.70 20.10
N GLN A 4 -16.33 5.61 19.26
CA GLN A 4 -17.09 6.22 18.16
C GLN A 4 -16.49 5.88 16.78
N LEU A 5 -15.23 5.41 16.74
CA LEU A 5 -14.51 5.07 15.53
C LEU A 5 -14.07 3.60 15.57
N ILE A 6 -14.24 2.92 14.46
CA ILE A 6 -13.81 1.55 14.20
C ILE A 6 -12.91 1.57 12.98
N ALA A 7 -11.62 1.35 13.18
CA ALA A 7 -10.65 1.16 12.10
C ALA A 7 -10.58 -0.33 11.76
N VAL A 8 -10.76 -0.69 10.49
CA VAL A 8 -10.81 -2.08 10.03
C VAL A 8 -9.80 -2.29 8.92
N ASP A 9 -8.88 -3.23 9.13
CA ASP A 9 -7.97 -3.69 8.08
C ASP A 9 -8.73 -4.44 6.98
N MET A 10 -8.19 -4.41 5.76
CA MET A 10 -8.84 -5.02 4.60
C MET A 10 -8.43 -6.48 4.42
N ASP A 11 -7.18 -6.73 4.10
CA ASP A 11 -6.72 -8.03 3.63
C ASP A 11 -6.65 -9.03 4.77
N GLY A 12 -7.49 -10.10 4.68
CA GLY A 12 -7.62 -11.12 5.71
C GLY A 12 -8.40 -10.68 6.97
N THR A 13 -9.03 -9.48 6.95
CA THR A 13 -9.93 -8.99 8.02
C THR A 13 -11.30 -8.66 7.45
N LEU A 14 -11.42 -7.62 6.64
CA LEU A 14 -12.68 -7.24 5.97
C LEU A 14 -12.94 -8.14 4.76
N LEU A 15 -11.88 -8.53 4.06
CA LEU A 15 -11.91 -9.38 2.86
C LEU A 15 -11.64 -10.84 3.21
N ASN A 16 -12.37 -11.75 2.55
CA ASN A 16 -12.12 -13.18 2.57
C ASN A 16 -10.89 -13.57 1.69
N SER A 17 -10.60 -14.87 1.60
CA SER A 17 -9.50 -15.38 0.77
C SER A 17 -9.71 -15.17 -0.74
N GLN A 18 -10.93 -14.91 -1.18
CA GLN A 18 -11.27 -14.55 -2.56
C GLN A 18 -11.20 -13.03 -2.81
N LYS A 19 -10.72 -12.26 -1.83
CA LYS A 19 -10.68 -10.79 -1.87
C LYS A 19 -12.06 -10.13 -1.99
N GLU A 20 -13.08 -10.73 -1.40
CA GLU A 20 -14.47 -10.26 -1.42
C GLU A 20 -14.96 -9.93 -0.01
N ILE A 21 -15.88 -8.95 0.08
CA ILE A 21 -16.63 -8.66 1.29
C ILE A 21 -17.82 -9.63 1.36
N THR A 22 -17.86 -10.44 2.41
CA THR A 22 -18.97 -11.38 2.56
C THR A 22 -20.27 -10.66 2.96
N PRO A 23 -21.47 -11.21 2.63
CA PRO A 23 -22.75 -10.63 3.05
C PRO A 23 -22.86 -10.40 4.57
N ARG A 24 -22.23 -11.27 5.37
CA ARG A 24 -22.20 -11.13 6.83
C ARG A 24 -21.35 -9.93 7.27
N THR A 25 -20.20 -9.74 6.63
CA THR A 25 -19.31 -8.59 6.88
C THR A 25 -20.00 -7.28 6.47
N GLU A 26 -20.60 -7.28 5.28
CA GLU A 26 -21.35 -6.12 4.76
C GLU A 26 -22.48 -5.71 5.71
N ALA A 27 -23.28 -6.66 6.16
CA ALA A 27 -24.37 -6.40 7.12
C ALA A 27 -23.85 -5.84 8.45
N ALA A 28 -22.71 -6.34 8.96
CA ALA A 28 -22.13 -5.88 10.22
C ALA A 28 -21.60 -4.43 10.11
N VAL A 29 -20.90 -4.11 9.03
CA VAL A 29 -20.38 -2.75 8.75
C VAL A 29 -21.53 -1.78 8.57
N THR A 30 -22.54 -2.15 7.77
CA THR A 30 -23.75 -1.32 7.54
C THR A 30 -24.48 -1.05 8.85
N ALA A 31 -24.64 -2.07 9.70
CA ALA A 31 -25.28 -1.89 11.02
C ALA A 31 -24.48 -0.98 11.97
N ALA A 32 -23.16 -1.02 11.92
CA ALA A 32 -22.31 -0.12 12.70
C ALA A 32 -22.46 1.34 12.21
N LEU A 33 -22.40 1.56 10.90
CA LEU A 33 -22.61 2.88 10.29
C LEU A 33 -24.00 3.45 10.62
N ALA A 34 -25.05 2.62 10.54
CA ALA A 34 -26.43 3.01 10.87
C ALA A 34 -26.61 3.39 12.36
N ARG A 35 -25.77 2.88 13.24
CA ARG A 35 -25.73 3.25 14.67
C ARG A 35 -24.91 4.50 14.97
N GLY A 36 -24.37 5.15 13.95
CA GLY A 36 -23.57 6.37 14.08
C GLY A 36 -22.09 6.15 14.40
N TYR A 37 -21.57 4.92 14.29
CA TYR A 37 -20.14 4.69 14.37
C TYR A 37 -19.44 5.18 13.09
N HIS A 38 -18.27 5.77 13.24
CA HIS A 38 -17.38 6.03 12.12
C HIS A 38 -16.58 4.75 11.82
N VAL A 39 -16.89 4.07 10.72
CA VAL A 39 -16.10 2.95 10.24
C VAL A 39 -15.10 3.47 9.21
N VAL A 40 -13.82 3.16 9.40
CA VAL A 40 -12.72 3.61 8.52
C VAL A 40 -11.96 2.37 8.05
N MET A 41 -11.86 2.20 6.75
CA MET A 41 -11.03 1.17 6.14
C MET A 41 -9.56 1.58 6.25
N THR A 42 -8.69 0.65 6.68
CA THR A 42 -7.24 0.88 6.82
C THR A 42 -6.49 -0.18 6.03
N THR A 43 -5.52 0.20 5.19
CA THR A 43 -4.89 -0.76 4.28
C THR A 43 -3.54 -0.28 3.75
N GLY A 44 -2.68 -1.22 3.34
CA GLY A 44 -1.48 -0.96 2.56
C GLY A 44 -1.75 -0.58 1.10
N ARG A 45 -2.96 -0.81 0.59
CA ARG A 45 -3.35 -0.48 -0.78
C ARG A 45 -3.43 1.03 -1.00
N CYS A 46 -3.23 1.50 -2.23
CA CYS A 46 -3.51 2.89 -2.60
C CYS A 46 -5.02 3.16 -2.67
N TYR A 47 -5.39 4.45 -2.72
CA TYR A 47 -6.81 4.83 -2.75
C TYR A 47 -7.55 4.25 -3.97
N ARG A 48 -6.98 4.28 -5.16
CA ARG A 48 -7.64 3.74 -6.36
C ARG A 48 -7.95 2.24 -6.27
N GLN A 49 -7.11 1.48 -5.59
CA GLN A 49 -7.34 0.05 -5.37
C GLN A 49 -8.50 -0.27 -4.41
N ILE A 50 -8.93 0.69 -3.59
CA ILE A 50 -10.03 0.48 -2.63
C ILE A 50 -11.37 1.05 -3.07
N VAL A 51 -11.40 1.90 -4.08
CA VAL A 51 -12.64 2.52 -4.60
C VAL A 51 -13.76 1.51 -4.86
N PRO A 52 -13.53 0.33 -5.48
CA PRO A 52 -14.59 -0.66 -5.70
C PRO A 52 -15.20 -1.20 -4.41
N TYR A 53 -14.42 -1.32 -3.34
CA TYR A 53 -14.88 -1.76 -2.02
C TYR A 53 -15.63 -0.66 -1.28
N MET A 54 -15.15 0.59 -1.37
CA MET A 54 -15.83 1.74 -0.78
C MET A 54 -17.22 1.98 -1.38
N ALA A 55 -17.41 1.66 -2.66
CA ALA A 55 -18.71 1.75 -3.33
C ALA A 55 -19.80 0.87 -2.68
N GLN A 56 -19.42 -0.19 -1.96
CA GLN A 56 -20.35 -1.05 -1.23
C GLN A 56 -20.84 -0.40 0.07
N PHE A 57 -20.14 0.63 0.57
CA PHE A 57 -20.44 1.31 1.83
C PHE A 57 -20.56 2.84 1.63
N PRO A 58 -21.62 3.36 1.00
CA PRO A 58 -21.74 4.79 0.71
C PRO A 58 -21.69 5.72 1.94
N ALA A 59 -21.98 5.18 3.13
CA ALA A 59 -21.90 5.91 4.40
C ALA A 59 -20.49 5.91 5.01
N MET A 60 -19.55 5.11 4.50
CA MET A 60 -18.15 5.11 4.92
C MET A 60 -17.41 6.20 4.14
N ARG A 61 -17.15 7.32 4.83
CA ARG A 61 -16.60 8.52 4.19
C ARG A 61 -15.08 8.52 4.06
N TYR A 62 -14.37 7.96 5.01
CA TYR A 62 -12.93 8.07 5.07
C TYR A 62 -12.25 6.71 4.97
N ALA A 63 -11.06 6.71 4.40
CA ALA A 63 -10.15 5.55 4.39
C ALA A 63 -8.72 6.00 4.69
N ILE A 64 -7.95 5.14 5.33
CA ILE A 64 -6.51 5.28 5.54
C ILE A 64 -5.84 4.30 4.59
N THR A 65 -5.00 4.80 3.70
CA THR A 65 -4.40 4.06 2.58
C THR A 65 -2.88 4.15 2.62
N SER A 66 -2.21 3.43 1.72
CA SER A 66 -0.76 3.46 1.58
C SER A 66 -0.05 3.22 2.91
N SER A 67 -0.51 2.21 3.69
CA SER A 67 0.00 1.84 5.02
C SER A 67 0.02 2.98 6.05
N GLY A 68 -1.00 3.86 5.97
CA GLY A 68 -1.14 5.01 6.86
C GLY A 68 -0.54 6.30 6.32
N ALA A 69 0.14 6.27 5.17
CA ALA A 69 0.74 7.46 4.57
C ALA A 69 -0.30 8.43 4.01
N ALA A 70 -1.52 7.97 3.68
CA ALA A 70 -2.54 8.84 3.12
C ALA A 70 -3.91 8.63 3.78
N VAL A 71 -4.69 9.71 3.86
CA VAL A 71 -6.10 9.72 4.26
C VAL A 71 -6.93 10.23 3.10
N ALA A 72 -7.90 9.42 2.66
CA ALA A 72 -8.83 9.76 1.60
C ALA A 72 -10.19 10.19 2.15
N ASP A 73 -10.79 11.23 1.57
CA ASP A 73 -12.22 11.53 1.66
C ASP A 73 -12.92 10.92 0.44
N CYS A 74 -13.51 9.76 0.63
CA CYS A 74 -14.13 8.98 -0.45
C CYS A 74 -15.38 9.65 -1.03
N ALA A 75 -16.05 10.52 -0.26
CA ALA A 75 -17.19 11.30 -0.74
C ALA A 75 -16.76 12.45 -1.68
N GLN A 76 -15.50 12.91 -1.56
CA GLN A 76 -14.92 13.95 -2.39
C GLN A 76 -13.94 13.40 -3.44
N ASP A 77 -13.75 12.10 -3.49
CA ASP A 77 -12.81 11.39 -4.38
C ASP A 77 -11.40 12.01 -4.37
N ARG A 78 -10.84 12.25 -3.19
CA ARG A 78 -9.52 12.87 -3.07
C ARG A 78 -8.76 12.49 -1.81
N ILE A 79 -7.44 12.58 -1.86
CA ILE A 79 -6.57 12.55 -0.70
C ILE A 79 -6.69 13.90 0.04
N ILE A 80 -6.96 13.85 1.35
CA ILE A 80 -7.12 15.04 2.20
C ILE A 80 -5.95 15.26 3.14
N SER A 81 -5.14 14.23 3.34
CA SER A 81 -3.90 14.30 4.11
C SER A 81 -2.93 13.23 3.60
N ALA A 82 -1.67 13.60 3.46
CA ALA A 82 -0.61 12.65 3.13
C ALA A 82 0.67 12.98 3.88
N GLN A 83 1.34 11.95 4.38
CA GLN A 83 2.67 12.02 4.95
C GLN A 83 3.64 11.36 3.97
N ASN A 84 4.17 12.17 3.09
CA ASN A 84 4.99 11.68 1.99
C ASN A 84 6.47 11.54 2.39
N LEU A 85 7.13 10.54 1.80
CA LEU A 85 8.58 10.51 1.68
C LEU A 85 9.03 11.75 0.90
N PRO A 86 10.02 12.54 1.40
CA PRO A 86 10.59 13.63 0.63
C PRO A 86 11.16 13.15 -0.70
N ALA A 87 11.12 14.02 -1.72
CA ALA A 87 11.53 13.66 -3.09
C ALA A 87 12.99 13.19 -3.18
N ASP A 88 13.89 13.80 -2.41
CA ASP A 88 15.31 13.45 -2.33
C ASP A 88 15.51 12.06 -1.69
N VAL A 89 14.81 11.79 -0.59
CA VAL A 89 14.84 10.48 0.10
C VAL A 89 14.25 9.39 -0.81
N ALA A 90 13.11 9.63 -1.45
CA ALA A 90 12.52 8.69 -2.39
C ALA A 90 13.44 8.42 -3.59
N ALA A 91 14.11 9.44 -4.11
CA ALA A 91 15.08 9.27 -5.19
C ALA A 91 16.32 8.46 -4.76
N GLU A 92 16.79 8.62 -3.54
CA GLU A 92 17.88 7.81 -2.98
C GLU A 92 17.47 6.33 -2.91
N LEU A 93 16.26 6.03 -2.40
CA LEU A 93 15.70 4.69 -2.30
C LEU A 93 15.54 4.02 -3.68
N VAL A 94 15.04 4.77 -4.69
CA VAL A 94 14.90 4.27 -6.05
C VAL A 94 16.26 4.01 -6.70
N ARG A 95 17.28 4.88 -6.48
CA ARG A 95 18.65 4.60 -6.97
C ARG A 95 19.28 3.37 -6.31
N ALA A 96 19.00 3.14 -5.04
CA ALA A 96 19.50 1.96 -4.33
C ALA A 96 18.96 0.64 -4.92
N PHE A 97 17.83 0.68 -5.62
CA PHE A 97 17.25 -0.47 -6.31
C PHE A 97 17.97 -0.81 -7.64
N GLU A 98 18.74 0.11 -8.21
CA GLU A 98 19.38 -0.08 -9.52
C GLU A 98 20.22 -1.35 -9.60
N GLY A 99 19.99 -2.15 -10.64
CA GLY A 99 20.69 -3.42 -10.90
C GLY A 99 20.26 -4.58 -10.00
N LEU A 100 19.18 -4.44 -9.25
CA LEU A 100 18.56 -5.54 -8.51
C LEU A 100 17.38 -6.13 -9.29
N ASP A 101 17.15 -7.42 -9.07
CA ASP A 101 16.04 -8.14 -9.68
C ASP A 101 14.80 -8.03 -8.78
N GLY A 102 13.85 -7.21 -9.20
CA GLY A 102 12.67 -6.93 -8.41
C GLY A 102 11.60 -6.12 -9.13
N PHE A 103 10.45 -6.03 -8.48
CA PHE A 103 9.24 -5.34 -8.92
C PHE A 103 9.01 -4.10 -8.03
N PRO A 104 9.38 -2.89 -8.48
CA PRO A 104 9.12 -1.65 -7.76
C PRO A 104 7.69 -1.15 -8.00
N ILE A 105 7.08 -0.60 -6.94
CA ILE A 105 5.79 0.08 -6.98
C ILE A 105 5.95 1.43 -6.29
N LEU A 106 5.45 2.49 -6.92
CA LEU A 106 5.51 3.85 -6.43
C LEU A 106 4.10 4.36 -6.17
N PHE A 107 3.83 4.79 -4.94
CA PHE A 107 2.52 5.30 -4.52
C PHE A 107 2.52 6.82 -4.49
N PHE A 108 1.64 7.43 -5.26
CA PHE A 108 1.56 8.88 -5.39
C PHE A 108 0.12 9.34 -5.64
N ASN A 109 -0.34 10.30 -4.86
CA ASN A 109 -1.65 10.94 -4.98
C ASN A 109 -2.82 9.93 -5.06
N GLY A 110 -2.75 8.89 -4.22
CA GLY A 110 -3.75 7.83 -4.15
C GLY A 110 -3.69 6.79 -5.27
N GLU A 111 -2.68 6.83 -6.13
CA GLU A 111 -2.43 5.87 -7.20
C GLU A 111 -1.19 5.02 -6.90
N ALA A 112 -1.11 3.83 -7.50
CA ALA A 112 0.08 3.01 -7.52
C ALA A 112 0.59 2.89 -8.96
N LEU A 113 1.85 3.27 -9.17
CA LEU A 113 2.54 3.20 -10.46
C LEU A 113 3.41 1.95 -10.50
N TYR A 114 3.44 1.25 -11.63
CA TYR A 114 4.26 0.05 -11.83
C TYR A 114 4.77 -0.04 -13.27
N ARG A 115 5.84 -0.81 -13.49
CA ARG A 115 6.33 -1.10 -14.84
C ARG A 115 5.52 -2.23 -15.48
N PRO A 116 4.84 -2.00 -16.61
CA PRO A 116 3.95 -2.99 -17.22
C PRO A 116 4.65 -4.29 -17.66
N GLU A 117 5.91 -4.22 -18.08
CA GLU A 117 6.71 -5.38 -18.50
C GLU A 117 6.95 -6.41 -17.38
N LEU A 118 6.82 -5.99 -16.10
CA LEU A 118 6.97 -6.91 -14.96
C LEU A 118 5.78 -7.86 -14.82
N LEU A 119 4.66 -7.56 -15.47
CA LEU A 119 3.51 -8.46 -15.52
C LEU A 119 3.59 -9.53 -16.63
N ASP A 120 4.66 -9.55 -17.42
CA ASP A 120 4.92 -10.61 -18.41
C ASP A 120 5.36 -11.91 -17.72
N ASP A 121 6.05 -11.81 -16.57
CA ASP A 121 6.39 -12.95 -15.70
C ASP A 121 6.15 -12.61 -14.21
N PRO A 122 4.90 -12.49 -13.77
CA PRO A 122 4.57 -12.09 -12.41
C PRO A 122 4.96 -13.13 -11.35
N GLN A 123 5.06 -14.41 -11.73
CA GLN A 123 5.47 -15.50 -10.83
C GLN A 123 6.92 -15.35 -10.38
N HIS A 124 7.77 -14.77 -11.22
CA HIS A 124 9.16 -14.48 -10.89
C HIS A 124 9.30 -13.64 -9.61
N PHE A 125 8.32 -12.77 -9.34
CA PHE A 125 8.28 -11.90 -8.17
C PHE A 125 7.24 -12.32 -7.11
N GLY A 126 6.55 -13.46 -7.29
CA GLY A 126 5.44 -13.87 -6.43
C GLY A 126 4.19 -12.99 -6.54
N MET A 127 4.01 -12.29 -7.68
CA MET A 127 2.97 -11.29 -7.89
C MET A 127 1.78 -11.79 -8.74
N ASP A 128 1.74 -13.09 -9.08
CA ASP A 128 0.70 -13.70 -9.92
C ASP A 128 -0.72 -13.49 -9.38
N ALA A 129 -0.91 -13.55 -8.07
CA ALA A 129 -2.20 -13.30 -7.43
C ALA A 129 -2.69 -11.85 -7.52
N TYR A 130 -1.80 -10.90 -7.90
CA TYR A 130 -2.09 -9.47 -7.92
C TYR A 130 -2.24 -8.89 -9.34
N VAL A 131 -2.01 -9.67 -10.39
CA VAL A 131 -2.00 -9.21 -11.80
C VAL A 131 -3.28 -8.47 -12.18
N ASP A 132 -4.45 -9.04 -11.86
CA ASP A 132 -5.74 -8.42 -12.20
C ASP A 132 -5.94 -7.10 -11.43
N ASN A 133 -5.47 -7.02 -10.19
CA ASN A 133 -5.52 -5.81 -9.40
C ASN A 133 -4.65 -4.70 -10.00
N PHE A 134 -3.41 -5.04 -10.42
CA PHE A 134 -2.52 -4.09 -11.08
C PHE A 134 -3.13 -3.56 -12.38
N LYS A 135 -3.61 -4.44 -13.26
CA LYS A 135 -4.21 -4.06 -14.53
C LYS A 135 -5.47 -3.22 -14.40
N SER A 136 -6.26 -3.45 -13.34
CA SER A 136 -7.55 -2.79 -13.16
C SER A 136 -7.48 -1.50 -12.35
N HIS A 137 -6.52 -1.38 -11.42
CA HIS A 137 -6.55 -0.32 -10.40
C HIS A 137 -5.22 0.40 -10.19
N CYS A 138 -4.17 0.02 -10.93
CA CYS A 138 -2.86 0.68 -10.86
C CYS A 138 -2.50 1.28 -12.22
N THR A 139 -1.62 2.26 -12.21
CA THR A 139 -1.21 2.99 -13.42
C THR A 139 0.09 2.40 -13.98
N ALA A 140 0.04 1.87 -15.19
CA ALA A 140 1.21 1.41 -15.90
C ALA A 140 2.11 2.60 -16.31
N CYS A 141 3.39 2.52 -16.04
CA CYS A 141 4.38 3.56 -16.33
C CYS A 141 5.67 2.96 -16.87
N GLU A 142 5.85 3.02 -18.18
CA GLU A 142 7.11 2.63 -18.82
C GLU A 142 8.27 3.48 -18.31
N ASP A 143 9.44 2.87 -18.12
CA ASP A 143 10.64 3.54 -17.59
C ASP A 143 10.39 4.29 -16.26
N MET A 144 9.54 3.77 -15.39
CA MET A 144 9.05 4.46 -14.20
C MET A 144 10.17 5.06 -13.36
N GLU A 145 11.19 4.26 -13.02
CA GLU A 145 12.30 4.71 -12.16
C GLU A 145 13.11 5.81 -12.86
N ARG A 146 13.41 5.66 -14.15
CA ARG A 146 14.14 6.66 -14.92
C ARG A 146 13.36 7.98 -14.99
N ARG A 147 12.06 7.93 -15.23
CA ARG A 147 11.20 9.13 -15.28
C ARG A 147 11.10 9.78 -13.92
N PHE A 148 10.94 8.99 -12.87
CA PHE A 148 10.92 9.49 -11.50
C PHE A 148 12.25 10.17 -11.13
N LEU A 149 13.39 9.53 -11.41
CA LEU A 149 14.72 10.08 -11.10
C LEU A 149 15.08 11.33 -11.93
N ALA A 150 14.49 11.53 -13.09
CA ALA A 150 14.69 12.74 -13.90
C ALA A 150 14.00 13.98 -13.27
N ALA A 151 12.89 13.78 -12.56
CA ALA A 151 12.15 14.85 -11.89
C ALA A 151 11.47 14.30 -10.61
N PRO A 152 12.21 14.05 -9.52
CA PRO A 152 11.67 13.45 -8.32
C PRO A 152 10.60 14.31 -7.64
N TYR A 153 9.59 13.66 -7.10
CA TYR A 153 8.51 14.28 -6.32
C TYR A 153 8.24 13.49 -5.03
N PRO A 154 7.62 14.10 -4.01
CA PRO A 154 7.25 13.38 -2.78
C PRO A 154 6.27 12.25 -3.07
N VAL A 155 6.48 11.08 -2.45
CA VAL A 155 5.65 9.88 -2.65
C VAL A 155 5.07 9.38 -1.34
N GLU A 156 3.88 8.78 -1.38
CA GLU A 156 3.22 8.24 -0.19
C GLU A 156 3.99 7.03 0.36
N LYS A 157 4.38 6.13 -0.54
CA LYS A 157 5.01 4.85 -0.21
C LYS A 157 5.83 4.34 -1.39
N LEU A 158 6.84 3.52 -1.11
CA LEU A 158 7.54 2.68 -2.09
C LEU A 158 7.44 1.23 -1.63
N ASP A 159 7.09 0.32 -2.53
CA ASP A 159 7.19 -1.11 -2.32
C ASP A 159 8.16 -1.72 -3.34
N PHE A 160 8.96 -2.68 -2.88
CA PHE A 160 9.86 -3.45 -3.73
C PHE A 160 9.65 -4.94 -3.43
N TYR A 161 9.31 -5.72 -4.45
CA TYR A 161 9.21 -7.17 -4.36
C TYR A 161 10.35 -7.80 -5.14
N PHE A 162 11.26 -8.45 -4.44
CA PHE A 162 12.47 -9.05 -5.04
C PHE A 162 12.20 -10.49 -5.43
N VAL A 163 13.00 -11.00 -6.37
CA VAL A 163 12.94 -12.41 -6.79
C VAL A 163 13.15 -13.37 -5.61
N ASP A 164 13.98 -12.99 -4.65
CA ASP A 164 14.25 -13.77 -3.45
C ASP A 164 14.74 -12.91 -2.26
N SER A 165 14.93 -13.55 -1.13
CA SER A 165 15.42 -12.91 0.09
C SER A 165 16.88 -12.44 0.00
N ALA A 166 17.69 -13.00 -0.90
CA ALA A 166 19.09 -12.59 -1.09
C ALA A 166 19.16 -11.26 -1.84
N GLU A 167 18.33 -11.07 -2.89
CA GLU A 167 18.19 -9.78 -3.56
C GLU A 167 17.64 -8.71 -2.61
N ARG A 168 16.63 -9.04 -1.81
CA ARG A 168 16.13 -8.15 -0.75
C ARG A 168 17.23 -7.75 0.24
N ALA A 169 18.04 -8.68 0.69
CA ALA A 169 19.14 -8.39 1.62
C ALA A 169 20.18 -7.42 1.03
N LYS A 170 20.48 -7.52 -0.26
CA LYS A 170 21.33 -6.55 -0.96
C LYS A 170 20.73 -5.13 -0.94
N TYR A 171 19.44 -5.03 -1.20
CA TYR A 171 18.73 -3.75 -1.14
C TYR A 171 18.76 -3.16 0.28
N LEU A 172 18.39 -3.95 1.29
CA LEU A 172 18.38 -3.50 2.69
C LEU A 172 19.74 -2.99 3.15
N ALA A 173 20.83 -3.65 2.73
CA ALA A 173 22.19 -3.20 3.04
C ALA A 173 22.53 -1.84 2.40
N ARG A 174 21.93 -1.49 1.24
CA ARG A 174 22.14 -0.19 0.58
C ARG A 174 21.36 0.95 1.23
N VAL A 175 20.25 0.65 1.90
CA VAL A 175 19.31 1.66 2.43
C VAL A 175 19.31 1.77 3.96
N GLN A 176 20.21 1.07 4.65
CA GLN A 176 20.25 1.01 6.13
C GLN A 176 20.35 2.38 6.82
N ASP A 177 20.98 3.37 6.16
CA ASP A 177 21.20 4.71 6.70
C ASP A 177 20.21 5.74 6.14
N VAL A 178 19.28 5.33 5.28
CA VAL A 178 18.27 6.22 4.69
C VAL A 178 17.24 6.63 5.75
N ARG A 179 16.88 7.90 5.78
CA ARG A 179 15.91 8.45 6.74
C ARG A 179 14.46 8.15 6.35
N ALA A 180 14.11 6.86 6.34
CA ALA A 180 12.78 6.35 6.04
C ALA A 180 12.46 5.17 6.96
N TRP A 181 11.18 4.82 7.04
CA TRP A 181 10.73 3.60 7.70
C TRP A 181 10.76 2.46 6.68
N VAL A 182 11.76 1.59 6.80
CA VAL A 182 11.99 0.46 5.88
C VAL A 182 11.60 -0.82 6.59
N VAL A 183 10.56 -1.50 6.11
CA VAL A 183 10.00 -2.71 6.72
C VAL A 183 10.08 -3.87 5.73
N PRO A 184 10.82 -4.94 6.04
CA PRO A 184 10.69 -6.19 5.32
C PRO A 184 9.27 -6.74 5.47
N CYS A 185 8.66 -7.13 4.37
CA CYS A 185 7.33 -7.73 4.35
C CYS A 185 7.31 -8.95 3.44
N GLU A 186 6.36 -9.86 3.68
CA GLU A 186 6.24 -11.11 2.94
C GLU A 186 7.60 -11.87 2.85
N SER A 187 7.75 -12.78 1.88
CA SER A 187 8.97 -13.59 1.73
C SER A 187 10.16 -12.77 1.20
N ALA A 188 9.92 -11.84 0.28
CA ALA A 188 10.95 -11.06 -0.40
C ALA A 188 10.55 -9.59 -0.65
N GLY A 189 9.53 -9.07 0.05
CA GLY A 189 9.07 -7.70 -0.07
C GLY A 189 9.78 -6.73 0.86
N VAL A 190 9.76 -5.44 0.51
CA VAL A 190 10.14 -4.31 1.36
C VAL A 190 9.12 -3.19 1.14
N GLU A 191 8.52 -2.73 2.22
CA GLU A 191 7.64 -1.57 2.25
C GLU A 191 8.39 -0.38 2.86
N ILE A 192 8.28 0.80 2.26
CA ILE A 192 8.98 2.00 2.71
C ILE A 192 8.04 3.19 2.79
N ASN A 193 7.94 3.76 3.97
CA ASN A 193 7.13 4.93 4.27
C ASN A 193 7.98 6.06 4.86
N ALA A 194 7.43 7.27 4.88
CA ALA A 194 7.96 8.33 5.72
C ALA A 194 7.95 7.86 7.19
N CYS A 195 8.92 8.29 7.98
CA CYS A 195 9.05 7.90 9.39
C CYS A 195 7.72 8.10 10.13
N LEU A 196 7.13 6.98 10.59
CA LEU A 196 5.72 6.91 10.94
C LEU A 196 5.42 7.48 12.32
N LEU A 197 4.25 8.13 12.39
CA LEU A 197 3.49 8.33 13.62
C LEU A 197 2.77 7.03 14.10
N TYR A 198 2.83 5.94 13.34
CA TYR A 198 2.10 4.71 13.64
C TYR A 198 3.04 3.50 13.77
N THR A 199 3.43 3.21 14.99
CA THR A 199 4.13 1.98 15.36
C THR A 199 3.22 1.15 16.27
N SER A 200 2.24 0.49 15.68
CA SER A 200 1.63 -0.67 16.35
C SER A 200 1.94 -1.88 15.49
N PRO A 201 2.79 -2.81 15.94
CA PRO A 201 2.98 -4.07 15.23
C PRO A 201 1.62 -4.75 15.13
N SER A 202 1.26 -5.19 13.93
CA SER A 202 0.09 -6.05 13.74
C SER A 202 0.28 -7.29 14.64
N PRO A 203 -0.78 -7.83 15.27
CA PRO A 203 -0.67 -9.10 15.98
C PRO A 203 -0.14 -10.26 15.13
N ARG A 204 -0.11 -10.11 13.80
CA ARG A 204 0.48 -11.08 12.85
C ARG A 204 1.99 -10.99 12.77
N ASP A 205 2.57 -9.81 12.95
CA ASP A 205 4.02 -9.61 12.91
C ASP A 205 4.73 -10.24 14.12
N ALA A 206 3.98 -10.55 15.18
CA ALA A 206 4.47 -11.21 16.39
C ALA A 206 4.63 -12.74 16.29
N HIS A 207 4.22 -13.37 15.19
CA HIS A 207 4.28 -14.81 14.99
C HIS A 207 5.36 -15.30 14.02
N GLU A 208 6.19 -14.42 13.47
CA GLU A 208 7.30 -14.76 12.55
C GLU A 208 8.70 -14.50 13.17
N SER A 209 8.84 -14.63 14.50
CA SER A 209 10.14 -14.62 15.18
C SER A 209 10.44 -15.95 15.85
#